data_fce3410f2ceafa90cbefe2e35ef6ee17
#
_entry.id   fce3410f2ceafa90cbefe2e35ef6ee17
#
_cell.length_a   1.000
_cell.length_b   1.000
_cell.length_c   1.000
_cell.angle_alpha   90.00
_cell.angle_beta   90.00
_cell.angle_gamma   90.00
#
_symmetry.space_group_name_H-M   'P 1'
#
loop_
_entity.id
_entity.type
_entity.pdbx_description
1 polymer ?
#
loop_
_entity_poly.entity_id
_entity_poly.type
_entity_poly.pdbx_seq_one_letter_code
_entity_poly.pdbx_strand_id
1 'polypeptide(L)'
;LHAFINKTLPNIPGALAASAEYKLTGKLGVCMGSAGPSAIHLMNGLYDAKYDKTPMVALVANVPTPRQDINFFQAFDETPWFRDVAVWVHQAKTKEALPVLMDTAIRQAY
;
A
#
# COMPACT_ATOMS: atom_id res chain seq x y z
N LEU A 1 -3.29 -9.84 11.47
CA LEU A 1 -2.37 -9.12 10.55
C LEU A 1 -1.25 -8.37 11.28
N HIS A 2 -1.05 -8.59 12.58
CA HIS A 2 -0.02 -7.92 13.38
C HIS A 2 1.33 -8.63 13.46
N ALA A 3 1.49 -9.78 12.80
CA ALA A 3 2.63 -10.66 13.08
C ALA A 3 3.91 -10.36 12.27
N PHE A 4 3.87 -9.49 11.26
CA PHE A 4 5.03 -9.22 10.39
C PHE A 4 5.44 -7.76 10.25
N ILE A 5 4.83 -6.84 10.96
CA ILE A 5 5.34 -5.47 10.99
C ILE A 5 6.44 -5.43 12.05
N ASN A 6 7.64 -5.69 11.63
CA ASN A 6 8.80 -5.52 12.50
C ASN A 6 8.89 -4.04 12.91
N LYS A 7 9.00 -3.78 14.21
CA LYS A 7 8.87 -2.48 14.89
C LYS A 7 9.83 -1.37 14.44
N THR A 8 10.64 -1.57 13.41
CA THR A 8 11.84 -0.74 13.23
C THR A 8 12.07 -0.18 11.84
N LEU A 9 11.24 -0.48 10.83
CA LEU A 9 11.48 0.08 9.50
C LEU A 9 10.51 1.21 9.20
N PRO A 10 11.02 2.43 8.93
CA PRO A 10 10.23 3.50 8.35
C PRO A 10 9.59 3.03 7.02
N ASN A 11 8.50 3.64 6.61
CA ASN A 11 7.70 3.20 5.44
C ASN A 11 8.51 3.10 4.14
N ILE A 12 9.53 3.93 3.94
CA ILE A 12 10.40 3.88 2.75
C ILE A 12 11.16 2.55 2.68
N PRO A 13 11.93 2.14 3.69
CA PRO A 13 12.57 0.83 3.68
C PRO A 13 11.58 -0.34 3.61
N GLY A 14 10.38 -0.20 4.17
CA GLY A 14 9.35 -1.23 4.12
C GLY A 14 8.90 -1.56 2.70
N ALA A 15 8.66 -0.55 1.87
CA ALA A 15 8.30 -0.76 0.47
C ALA A 15 9.46 -1.30 -0.37
N LEU A 16 10.68 -0.80 -0.16
CA LEU A 16 11.88 -1.33 -0.81
C LEU A 16 12.17 -2.79 -0.39
N ALA A 17 11.97 -3.11 0.88
CA ALA A 17 12.12 -4.48 1.37
C ALA A 17 11.08 -5.45 0.75
N ALA A 18 9.84 -5.00 0.57
CA ALA A 18 8.81 -5.79 -0.11
C ALA A 18 9.15 -6.02 -1.60
N SER A 19 9.71 -5.01 -2.29
CA SER A 19 10.25 -5.17 -3.65
C SER A 19 11.39 -6.18 -3.68
N ALA A 20 12.34 -6.09 -2.75
CA ALA A 20 13.46 -7.01 -2.64
C ALA A 20 13.02 -8.45 -2.29
N GLU A 21 11.99 -8.62 -1.47
CA GLU A 21 11.42 -9.93 -1.13
C GLU A 21 11.01 -10.69 -2.39
N TYR A 22 10.28 -10.03 -3.29
CA TYR A 22 9.91 -10.66 -4.56
C TYR A 22 11.13 -10.98 -5.43
N LYS A 23 12.07 -10.04 -5.57
CA LYS A 23 13.28 -10.22 -6.38
C LYS A 23 14.12 -11.41 -5.90
N LEU A 24 14.16 -11.66 -4.60
CA LEU A 24 14.96 -12.73 -4.00
C LEU A 24 14.23 -14.06 -3.91
N THR A 25 12.92 -14.06 -3.72
CA THR A 25 12.18 -15.28 -3.37
C THR A 25 11.09 -15.67 -4.38
N GLY A 26 10.70 -14.76 -5.26
CA GLY A 26 9.54 -14.91 -6.15
C GLY A 26 8.19 -14.83 -5.42
N LYS A 27 8.18 -14.51 -4.13
CA LYS A 27 6.96 -14.35 -3.35
C LYS A 27 6.47 -12.91 -3.40
N LEU A 28 5.15 -12.73 -3.48
CA LEU A 28 4.52 -11.43 -3.48
C LEU A 28 4.96 -10.61 -2.25
N GLY A 29 5.58 -9.47 -2.51
CA GLY A 29 5.92 -8.52 -1.47
C GLY A 29 4.69 -7.74 -1.01
N VAL A 30 4.57 -7.51 0.30
CA VAL A 30 3.48 -6.71 0.87
C VAL A 30 4.07 -5.63 1.78
N CYS A 31 3.70 -4.39 1.54
CA CYS A 31 4.05 -3.28 2.42
C CYS A 31 2.81 -2.56 2.94
N MET A 32 2.96 -1.81 4.03
CA MET A 32 1.86 -1.07 4.64
C MET A 32 2.31 0.32 5.06
N GLY A 33 1.40 1.30 4.87
CA GLY A 33 1.55 2.66 5.37
C GLY A 33 0.31 3.11 6.13
N SER A 34 0.47 4.00 7.09
CA SER A 34 -0.66 4.71 7.70
C SER A 34 -1.14 5.83 6.77
N ALA A 35 -2.23 6.50 7.13
CA ALA A 35 -2.78 7.60 6.36
C ALA A 35 -1.78 8.77 6.20
N GLY A 36 -1.99 9.56 5.17
CA GLY A 36 -1.28 10.81 4.96
C GLY A 36 0.19 10.66 4.59
N PRO A 37 1.10 11.37 5.25
CA PRO A 37 2.53 11.38 4.92
C PRO A 37 3.17 9.98 4.89
N SER A 38 2.69 9.08 5.72
CA SER A 38 3.16 7.69 5.76
C SER A 38 2.85 6.93 4.46
N ALA A 39 1.68 7.16 3.88
CA ALA A 39 1.31 6.62 2.58
C ALA A 39 2.24 7.13 1.47
N ILE A 40 2.54 8.42 1.47
CA ILE A 40 3.43 9.05 0.49
C ILE A 40 4.84 8.44 0.56
N HIS A 41 5.33 8.12 1.74
CA HIS A 41 6.65 7.50 1.91
C HIS A 41 6.78 6.13 1.23
N LEU A 42 5.68 5.42 0.98
CA LEU A 42 5.72 4.16 0.22
C LEU A 42 6.10 4.37 -1.25
N MET A 43 5.88 5.57 -1.80
CA MET A 43 6.06 5.85 -3.23
C MET A 43 7.45 5.50 -3.74
N ASN A 44 8.50 5.72 -2.95
CA ASN A 44 9.87 5.39 -3.35
C ASN A 44 10.02 3.90 -3.70
N GLY A 45 9.56 3.00 -2.82
CA GLY A 45 9.63 1.58 -3.08
C GLY A 45 8.63 1.09 -4.12
N LEU A 46 7.48 1.77 -4.24
CA LEU A 46 6.49 1.45 -5.28
C LEU A 46 6.99 1.83 -6.67
N TYR A 47 7.70 2.95 -6.83
CA TYR A 47 8.35 3.30 -8.09
C TYR A 47 9.49 2.35 -8.44
N ASP A 48 10.29 1.92 -7.46
CA ASP A 48 11.30 0.86 -7.66
C ASP A 48 10.63 -0.42 -8.21
N ALA A 49 9.56 -0.87 -7.56
CA ALA A 49 8.81 -2.04 -8.00
C ALA A 49 8.20 -1.87 -9.40
N LYS A 50 7.63 -0.69 -9.69
CA LYS A 50 7.04 -0.37 -11.01
C LYS A 50 8.07 -0.51 -12.12
N TYR A 51 9.23 0.12 -11.98
CA TYR A 51 10.26 0.10 -13.01
C TYR A 51 10.92 -1.27 -13.18
N ASP A 52 11.05 -2.01 -12.08
CA ASP A 52 11.59 -3.37 -12.11
C ASP A 52 10.51 -4.44 -12.40
N LYS A 53 9.25 -4.01 -12.62
CA LYS A 53 8.11 -4.91 -12.85
C LYS A 53 7.97 -5.96 -11.75
N THR A 54 8.18 -5.54 -10.53
CA THR A 54 8.12 -6.40 -9.34
C THR A 54 6.70 -6.42 -8.78
N PRO A 55 6.02 -7.58 -8.79
CA PRO A 55 4.72 -7.74 -8.14
C PRO A 55 4.77 -7.40 -6.67
N MET A 56 3.90 -6.47 -6.24
CA MET A 56 3.72 -6.18 -4.81
C MET A 56 2.36 -5.58 -4.52
N VAL A 57 1.92 -5.70 -3.28
CA VAL A 57 0.69 -5.10 -2.76
C VAL A 57 1.03 -4.08 -1.68
N ALA A 58 0.52 -2.87 -1.83
CA ALA A 58 0.60 -1.83 -0.81
C ALA A 58 -0.76 -1.67 -0.12
N LEU A 59 -0.76 -1.78 1.20
CA LEU A 59 -1.92 -1.54 2.05
C LEU A 59 -1.79 -0.17 2.70
N VAL A 60 -2.68 0.73 2.35
CA VAL A 60 -2.67 2.09 2.88
C VAL A 60 -3.87 2.28 3.80
N ALA A 61 -3.61 2.67 5.04
CA ALA A 61 -4.67 3.04 5.96
C ALA A 61 -5.24 4.41 5.58
N ASN A 62 -6.48 4.65 5.95
CA ASN A 62 -7.10 5.96 5.82
C ASN A 62 -7.74 6.35 7.16
N VAL A 63 -8.09 7.62 7.30
CA VAL A 63 -8.84 8.09 8.46
C VAL A 63 -10.27 7.52 8.47
N PRO A 64 -10.93 7.41 9.63
CA PRO A 64 -12.31 6.93 9.69
C PRO A 64 -13.23 7.67 8.74
N THR A 65 -14.14 6.95 8.06
CA THR A 65 -15.02 7.50 7.03
C THR A 65 -15.72 8.82 7.42
N PRO A 66 -16.27 8.98 8.64
CA PRO A 66 -16.90 10.24 9.03
C PRO A 66 -15.94 11.44 9.14
N ARG A 67 -14.63 11.21 8.99
CA ARG A 67 -13.58 12.25 9.10
C ARG A 67 -12.83 12.49 7.80
N GLN A 68 -13.20 11.81 6.71
CA GLN A 68 -12.48 11.92 5.44
C GLN A 68 -12.78 13.24 4.71
N ASP A 69 -14.00 13.75 4.83
CA ASP A 69 -14.45 14.95 4.11
C ASP A 69 -14.33 16.25 4.93
N ILE A 70 -13.66 16.19 6.07
CA ILE A 70 -13.35 17.34 6.91
C ILE A 70 -11.82 17.48 6.99
N ASN A 71 -11.34 18.69 7.28
CA ASN A 71 -9.90 18.94 7.43
C ASN A 71 -9.33 18.27 8.70
N PHE A 72 -9.37 16.94 8.72
CA PHE A 72 -8.89 16.13 9.82
C PHE A 72 -7.40 15.84 9.66
N PHE A 73 -6.71 15.64 10.78
CA PHE A 73 -5.29 15.35 10.80
C PHE A 73 -4.92 14.15 9.89
N GLN A 74 -4.02 14.37 8.94
CA GLN A 74 -3.56 13.39 7.95
C GLN A 74 -4.64 12.90 6.95
N ALA A 75 -5.81 13.54 6.88
CA ALA A 75 -6.83 13.20 5.90
C ALA A 75 -6.56 13.92 4.58
N PHE A 76 -6.42 13.17 3.50
CA PHE A 76 -6.50 13.65 2.13
C PHE A 76 -6.83 12.49 1.18
N ASP A 77 -7.26 12.77 -0.02
CA ASP A 77 -7.47 11.72 -1.03
C ASP A 77 -6.13 11.25 -1.57
N GLU A 78 -5.73 10.07 -1.16
CA GLU A 78 -4.47 9.43 -1.55
C GLU A 78 -4.57 8.75 -2.92
N THR A 79 -5.78 8.45 -3.39
CA THR A 79 -6.04 7.67 -4.61
C THR A 79 -5.34 8.23 -5.86
N PRO A 80 -5.37 9.56 -6.14
CA PRO A 80 -4.71 10.12 -7.32
C PRO A 80 -3.20 9.88 -7.32
N TRP A 81 -2.56 9.88 -6.15
CA TRP A 81 -1.11 9.69 -6.03
C TRP A 81 -0.67 8.29 -6.42
N PHE A 82 -1.47 7.27 -6.05
CA PHE A 82 -1.15 5.89 -6.34
C PHE A 82 -1.50 5.46 -7.76
N ARG A 83 -2.38 6.19 -8.46
CA ARG A 83 -2.79 5.83 -9.83
C ARG A 83 -1.65 5.85 -10.84
N ASP A 84 -0.65 6.68 -10.64
CA ASP A 84 0.51 6.70 -11.54
C ASP A 84 1.42 5.49 -11.30
N VAL A 85 1.61 5.09 -10.05
CA VAL A 85 2.59 4.07 -9.69
C VAL A 85 2.03 2.66 -9.70
N ALA A 86 0.74 2.46 -9.45
CA ALA A 86 0.09 1.17 -9.34
C ALA A 86 -0.84 0.86 -10.51
N VAL A 87 -0.84 -0.38 -10.96
CA VAL A 87 -1.73 -0.87 -12.03
C VAL A 87 -3.19 -0.93 -11.60
N TRP A 88 -3.43 -1.05 -10.31
CA TRP A 88 -4.76 -1.11 -9.71
C TRP A 88 -4.79 -0.41 -8.36
N VAL A 89 -5.74 0.49 -8.17
CA VAL A 89 -5.93 1.24 -6.92
C VAL A 89 -7.41 1.22 -6.56
N HIS A 90 -7.73 0.80 -5.34
CA HIS A 90 -9.10 0.76 -4.87
C HIS A 90 -9.19 1.02 -3.37
N GLN A 91 -10.25 1.72 -2.96
CA GLN A 91 -10.53 1.99 -1.56
C GLN A 91 -11.62 1.04 -1.03
N ALA A 92 -11.32 0.28 0.01
CA ALA A 92 -12.31 -0.49 0.73
C ALA A 92 -13.21 0.45 1.56
N LYS A 93 -14.46 0.60 1.15
CA LYS A 93 -15.44 1.45 1.85
C LYS A 93 -16.12 0.73 3.02
N THR A 94 -16.14 -0.60 2.99
CA THR A 94 -16.73 -1.44 4.03
C THR A 94 -15.78 -2.59 4.36
N LYS A 95 -15.89 -3.12 5.58
CA LYS A 95 -15.09 -4.29 6.01
C LYS A 95 -15.44 -5.55 5.22
N GLU A 96 -16.68 -5.68 4.77
CA GLU A 96 -17.18 -6.82 4.01
C GLU A 96 -16.56 -6.89 2.60
N ALA A 97 -16.21 -5.74 2.02
CA ALA A 97 -15.56 -5.68 0.72
C ALA A 97 -14.06 -6.07 0.77
N LEU A 98 -13.43 -5.99 1.94
CA LEU A 98 -11.98 -6.14 2.08
C LEU A 98 -11.45 -7.48 1.55
N PRO A 99 -12.04 -8.66 1.85
CA PRO A 99 -11.52 -9.94 1.35
C PRO A 99 -11.51 -10.01 -0.17
N VAL A 100 -12.58 -9.54 -0.82
CA VAL A 100 -12.71 -9.54 -2.30
C VAL A 100 -11.71 -8.58 -2.93
N LEU A 101 -11.52 -7.40 -2.34
CA LEU A 101 -10.55 -6.43 -2.83
C LEU A 101 -9.12 -6.93 -2.65
N MET A 102 -8.82 -7.63 -1.58
CA MET A 102 -7.50 -8.25 -1.37
C MET A 102 -7.21 -9.34 -2.39
N ASP A 103 -8.16 -10.23 -2.65
CA ASP A 103 -8.01 -11.25 -3.69
C ASP A 103 -7.78 -10.60 -5.07
N THR A 104 -8.55 -9.55 -5.38
CA THR A 104 -8.38 -8.80 -6.63
C THR A 104 -7.02 -8.14 -6.71
N ALA A 105 -6.57 -7.47 -5.64
CA ALA A 105 -5.26 -6.81 -5.61
C ALA A 105 -4.11 -7.80 -5.85
N ILE A 106 -4.18 -8.99 -5.23
CA ILE A 106 -3.18 -10.04 -5.42
C ILE A 106 -3.16 -10.51 -6.88
N ARG A 107 -4.32 -10.74 -7.49
CA ARG A 107 -4.42 -11.16 -8.91
C ARG A 107 -3.93 -10.09 -9.88
N GLN A 108 -4.14 -8.82 -9.57
CA GLN A 108 -3.67 -7.71 -10.40
C GLN A 108 -2.16 -7.45 -10.26
N ALA A 109 -1.55 -7.90 -9.17
CA ALA A 109 -0.12 -7.76 -8.95
C ALA A 109 0.71 -8.75 -9.77
N TYR A 110 0.14 -9.90 -10.18
CA TYR A 110 0.76 -10.90 -11.07
C TYR A 110 0.31 -10.71 -12.52
#